data_3c5c97dcf3d39b90dc9ba8ab2880e01e
#
_entry.id   3c5c97dcf3d39b90dc9ba8ab2880e01e
#
_cell.length_a   1.000
_cell.length_b   1.000
_cell.length_c   1.000
_cell.angle_alpha   90.00
_cell.angle_beta   90.00
_cell.angle_gamma   90.00
#
_symmetry.space_group_name_H-M   'P 1'
#
loop_
_entity.id
_entity.type
_entity.pdbx_description
1 polymer ?
#
loop_
_entity_poly.entity_id
_entity_poly.type
_entity_poly.pdbx_seq_one_letter_code
_entity_poly.pdbx_strand_id
1 'polypeptide(L)'
;MDFKVIKSIGELPEVLKHRQWDAVVSVGGTCQVAYQIKRLGLRAFSGPFDWLFSTEPDMVTEVLDKDFEGWLLRENLHEEPSQTECRRIVDDKYHMIHQHIFPADRTYEESYDDVKKIVDRRVGRFLSFKEGNKDILFVRTNLTPDEAKAMGEVIERRYGSNACLLVMNHTKDHEVRLLPQVRENVFAFEIFDENENTGQRWQGFDEHWDIVFANVALKGQDALDLRRDVLFEGVYSYEQDSEGKSFRWAAKDVAIDVSRFAGKTVRLDLVCPVDNKLEIKDEKGKRLAKCTFGKVNPIERISTGKSRVDDRQIDIKIPSDVSKLRLICKNDWVPSPEDPRHLALCIRSLTAVTQ
;
A
#
# COMPACT_ATOMS: atom_id res chain seq x y z
N MET A 1 9.96 -22.10 14.69
CA MET A 1 10.69 -20.98 14.06
C MET A 1 10.51 -19.76 14.92
N ASP A 2 11.56 -19.00 15.16
CA ASP A 2 11.43 -17.75 15.86
C ASP A 2 10.74 -16.74 14.92
N PHE A 3 9.73 -16.03 15.40
CA PHE A 3 9.06 -14.94 14.68
C PHE A 3 8.69 -13.84 15.68
N LYS A 4 8.45 -12.64 15.16
CA LYS A 4 7.95 -11.52 15.95
C LYS A 4 6.53 -11.16 15.51
N VAL A 5 5.56 -11.24 16.40
CA VAL A 5 4.19 -10.75 16.15
C VAL A 5 4.22 -9.22 16.06
N ILE A 6 3.66 -8.68 14.97
CA ILE A 6 3.53 -7.24 14.77
C ILE A 6 2.23 -6.77 15.41
N LYS A 7 2.34 -6.06 16.52
CA LYS A 7 1.20 -5.49 17.27
C LYS A 7 0.96 -4.02 16.94
N SER A 8 1.95 -3.36 16.34
CA SER A 8 1.86 -1.95 15.94
C SER A 8 2.77 -1.68 14.74
N ILE A 9 2.46 -0.63 13.98
CA ILE A 9 3.27 -0.18 12.84
C ILE A 9 4.70 0.14 13.26
N GLY A 10 4.90 0.66 14.48
CA GLY A 10 6.22 0.95 15.04
C GLY A 10 7.16 -0.26 15.12
N GLU A 11 6.63 -1.48 15.07
CA GLU A 11 7.39 -2.74 15.13
C GLU A 11 7.83 -3.28 13.77
N LEU A 12 7.37 -2.66 12.68
CA LEU A 12 7.81 -2.99 11.32
C LEU A 12 9.31 -2.65 11.13
N PRO A 13 9.98 -3.32 10.19
CA PRO A 13 11.35 -2.96 9.79
C PRO A 13 11.49 -1.49 9.39
N GLU A 14 12.59 -0.83 9.79
CA GLU A 14 12.84 0.58 9.53
C GLU A 14 12.73 0.95 8.04
N VAL A 15 13.20 0.05 7.17
CA VAL A 15 13.12 0.19 5.71
C VAL A 15 11.67 0.34 5.23
N LEU A 16 10.73 -0.41 5.79
CA LEU A 16 9.32 -0.34 5.42
C LEU A 16 8.60 0.88 6.05
N LYS A 17 9.12 1.40 7.17
CA LYS A 17 8.53 2.57 7.85
C LYS A 17 8.94 3.91 7.22
N HIS A 18 10.19 4.03 6.78
CA HIS A 18 10.77 5.34 6.50
C HIS A 18 11.26 5.53 5.06
N ARG A 19 11.52 4.43 4.33
CA ARG A 19 11.99 4.55 2.95
C ARG A 19 10.83 4.86 2.00
N GLN A 20 11.02 5.85 1.14
CA GLN A 20 10.16 6.07 -0.03
C GLN A 20 10.76 5.35 -1.24
N TRP A 21 9.90 4.74 -2.03
CA TRP A 21 10.29 3.85 -3.11
C TRP A 21 10.11 4.52 -4.48
N ASP A 22 11.04 4.29 -5.39
CA ASP A 22 10.87 4.66 -6.80
C ASP A 22 9.79 3.80 -7.44
N ALA A 23 9.68 2.53 -7.03
CA ALA A 23 8.62 1.62 -7.46
C ALA A 23 8.35 0.52 -6.43
N VAL A 24 7.10 0.07 -6.39
CA VAL A 24 6.66 -1.17 -5.74
C VAL A 24 6.15 -2.10 -6.84
N VAL A 25 6.74 -3.29 -6.97
CA VAL A 25 6.59 -4.13 -8.16
C VAL A 25 6.33 -5.58 -7.78
N SER A 26 5.31 -6.18 -8.41
CA SER A 26 5.06 -7.62 -8.28
C SER A 26 6.16 -8.43 -8.98
N VAL A 27 6.67 -9.46 -8.31
CA VAL A 27 7.48 -10.53 -8.89
C VAL A 27 6.76 -11.88 -8.81
N GLY A 28 5.44 -11.83 -8.99
CA GLY A 28 4.63 -13.01 -9.19
C GLY A 28 4.17 -13.70 -7.89
N GLY A 29 3.94 -14.98 -8.01
CA GLY A 29 3.15 -15.81 -7.15
C GLY A 29 1.78 -16.02 -7.78
N THR A 30 0.83 -15.17 -7.40
CA THR A 30 -0.52 -15.13 -7.95
C THR A 30 -0.93 -13.70 -8.29
N CYS A 31 -2.16 -13.51 -8.76
CA CYS A 31 -2.76 -12.18 -9.01
C CYS A 31 -2.86 -11.30 -7.76
N GLN A 32 -2.76 -11.89 -6.57
CA GLN A 32 -2.92 -11.20 -5.28
C GLN A 32 -1.98 -10.01 -5.11
N VAL A 33 -0.69 -10.19 -5.43
CA VAL A 33 0.30 -9.10 -5.28
C VAL A 33 -0.09 -7.90 -6.14
N ALA A 34 -0.40 -8.13 -7.43
CA ALA A 34 -0.79 -7.06 -8.35
C ALA A 34 -2.08 -6.36 -7.90
N TYR A 35 -3.05 -7.11 -7.38
CA TYR A 35 -4.28 -6.58 -6.79
C TYR A 35 -3.98 -5.70 -5.59
N GLN A 36 -3.23 -6.20 -4.62
CA GLN A 36 -2.96 -5.52 -3.36
C GLN A 36 -2.15 -4.23 -3.55
N ILE A 37 -1.06 -4.26 -4.33
CA ILE A 37 -0.29 -3.04 -4.60
C ILE A 37 -1.11 -2.00 -5.38
N LYS A 38 -2.09 -2.44 -6.22
CA LYS A 38 -3.04 -1.53 -6.89
C LYS A 38 -4.03 -0.93 -5.88
N ARG A 39 -4.63 -1.76 -5.01
CA ARG A 39 -5.56 -1.33 -3.96
C ARG A 39 -4.90 -0.31 -3.03
N LEU A 40 -3.64 -0.55 -2.65
CA LEU A 40 -2.84 0.32 -1.81
C LEU A 40 -2.34 1.60 -2.49
N GLY A 41 -2.65 1.81 -3.79
CA GLY A 41 -2.19 2.99 -4.53
C GLY A 41 -0.68 3.03 -4.82
N LEU A 42 -0.02 1.86 -4.74
CA LEU A 42 1.43 1.71 -4.91
C LEU A 42 1.81 1.21 -6.32
N ARG A 43 0.83 0.80 -7.14
CA ARG A 43 1.06 0.31 -8.48
C ARG A 43 1.09 1.47 -9.48
N ALA A 44 2.29 1.97 -9.81
CA ALA A 44 2.47 3.07 -10.76
C ALA A 44 2.29 2.64 -12.24
N PHE A 45 2.47 1.35 -12.55
CA PHE A 45 2.38 0.80 -13.91
C PHE A 45 2.06 -0.71 -13.87
N SER A 46 1.75 -1.29 -15.04
CA SER A 46 1.61 -2.74 -15.17
C SER A 46 2.97 -3.39 -15.35
N GLY A 47 3.32 -4.29 -14.44
CA GLY A 47 4.54 -5.09 -14.48
C GLY A 47 4.41 -6.34 -15.36
N PRO A 48 5.52 -7.00 -15.68
CA PRO A 48 5.50 -8.25 -16.46
C PRO A 48 4.87 -9.41 -15.69
N PHE A 49 5.06 -9.48 -14.37
CA PHE A 49 4.52 -10.56 -13.53
C PHE A 49 3.10 -10.29 -12.99
N ASP A 50 2.48 -9.17 -13.36
CA ASP A 50 1.12 -8.89 -12.93
C ASP A 50 0.11 -9.83 -13.60
N TRP A 51 -0.84 -10.33 -12.81
CA TRP A 51 -1.99 -11.10 -13.30
C TRP A 51 -1.64 -12.43 -13.98
N LEU A 52 -0.54 -13.07 -13.57
CA LEU A 52 -0.17 -14.41 -13.98
C LEU A 52 0.06 -15.32 -12.77
N PHE A 53 0.08 -16.63 -13.02
CA PHE A 53 0.50 -17.61 -12.01
C PHE A 53 1.95 -17.99 -12.27
N SER A 54 2.80 -17.83 -11.27
CA SER A 54 4.22 -18.19 -11.28
C SER A 54 4.54 -18.88 -9.96
N THR A 55 4.00 -20.08 -9.80
CA THR A 55 4.04 -20.84 -8.55
C THR A 55 5.40 -21.45 -8.26
N GLU A 56 6.28 -21.50 -9.25
CA GLU A 56 7.65 -21.99 -9.12
C GLU A 56 8.63 -20.83 -8.92
N PRO A 57 9.09 -20.58 -7.67
CA PRO A 57 9.95 -19.43 -7.36
C PRO A 57 11.29 -19.46 -8.08
N ASP A 58 11.86 -20.66 -8.29
CA ASP A 58 13.14 -20.82 -8.98
C ASP A 58 13.06 -20.34 -10.43
N MET A 59 11.94 -20.61 -11.11
CA MET A 59 11.73 -20.15 -12.49
C MET A 59 11.63 -18.63 -12.55
N VAL A 60 10.97 -17.99 -11.58
CA VAL A 60 10.93 -16.53 -11.49
C VAL A 60 12.32 -15.95 -11.19
N THR A 61 13.07 -16.58 -10.30
CA THR A 61 14.44 -16.18 -9.99
C THR A 61 15.34 -16.29 -11.22
N GLU A 62 15.18 -17.33 -12.01
CA GLU A 62 15.89 -17.51 -13.28
C GLU A 62 15.51 -16.42 -14.32
N VAL A 63 14.23 -16.11 -14.47
CA VAL A 63 13.76 -15.04 -15.35
C VAL A 63 14.38 -13.70 -14.98
N LEU A 64 14.42 -13.38 -13.67
CA LEU A 64 15.05 -12.15 -13.17
C LEU A 64 16.56 -12.14 -13.46
N ASP A 65 17.23 -13.26 -13.29
CA ASP A 65 18.67 -13.39 -13.50
C ASP A 65 19.05 -13.31 -14.99
N LYS A 66 18.23 -13.89 -15.85
CA LYS A 66 18.45 -13.93 -17.31
C LYS A 66 17.77 -12.79 -18.07
N ASP A 67 17.32 -11.73 -17.40
CA ASP A 67 16.72 -10.55 -18.04
C ASP A 67 15.53 -10.87 -18.97
N PHE A 68 14.72 -11.84 -18.57
CA PHE A 68 13.58 -12.33 -19.34
C PHE A 68 13.95 -13.00 -20.67
N GLU A 69 15.19 -13.50 -20.81
CA GLU A 69 15.63 -14.18 -22.01
C GLU A 69 14.76 -15.43 -22.29
N GLY A 70 14.13 -15.44 -23.45
CA GLY A 70 13.28 -16.55 -23.89
C GLY A 70 11.92 -16.61 -23.22
N TRP A 71 11.49 -15.56 -22.50
CA TRP A 71 10.16 -15.51 -21.89
C TRP A 71 9.08 -15.17 -22.91
N LEU A 72 7.96 -15.85 -22.81
CA LEU A 72 6.80 -15.73 -23.68
C LEU A 72 7.21 -15.86 -25.18
N LEU A 73 8.05 -16.82 -25.52
CA LEU A 73 8.34 -17.18 -26.90
C LEU A 73 7.25 -18.13 -27.43
N ARG A 74 6.82 -17.90 -28.68
CA ARG A 74 5.70 -18.64 -29.30
C ARG A 74 5.90 -20.15 -29.25
N GLU A 75 7.12 -20.63 -29.46
CA GLU A 75 7.48 -22.05 -29.43
C GLU A 75 7.37 -22.70 -28.06
N ASN A 76 7.32 -21.91 -26.98
CA ASN A 76 7.19 -22.39 -25.60
C ASN A 76 5.74 -22.31 -25.10
N LEU A 77 4.80 -21.84 -25.94
CA LEU A 77 3.42 -21.59 -25.49
C LEU A 77 2.46 -22.68 -25.96
N HIS A 78 1.61 -23.10 -25.04
CA HIS A 78 0.43 -23.88 -25.39
C HIS A 78 -0.79 -23.42 -24.59
N GLU A 79 -1.98 -23.70 -25.14
CA GLU A 79 -3.24 -23.40 -24.44
C GLU A 79 -3.72 -24.63 -23.67
N GLU A 80 -4.03 -24.43 -22.39
CA GLU A 80 -4.71 -25.43 -21.55
C GLU A 80 -6.19 -25.14 -21.42
N PRO A 81 -7.04 -26.15 -21.16
CA PRO A 81 -8.45 -25.95 -20.83
C PRO A 81 -8.60 -24.99 -19.64
N SER A 82 -9.47 -23.96 -19.80
CA SER A 82 -9.79 -23.03 -18.74
C SER A 82 -11.20 -23.28 -18.21
N GLN A 83 -11.38 -23.18 -16.89
CA GLN A 83 -12.69 -23.20 -16.22
C GLN A 83 -13.32 -21.81 -16.11
N THR A 84 -12.63 -20.78 -16.61
CA THR A 84 -13.06 -19.37 -16.57
C THR A 84 -13.18 -18.81 -17.98
N GLU A 85 -13.75 -17.61 -18.12
CA GLU A 85 -13.81 -16.89 -19.40
C GLU A 85 -12.45 -16.44 -19.92
N CYS A 86 -11.38 -16.55 -19.11
CA CYS A 86 -10.02 -16.19 -19.51
C CYS A 86 -9.31 -17.36 -20.15
N ARG A 87 -8.49 -17.09 -21.18
CA ARG A 87 -7.57 -18.09 -21.75
C ARG A 87 -6.47 -18.46 -20.74
N ARG A 88 -6.09 -19.72 -20.76
CA ARG A 88 -5.02 -20.25 -19.93
C ARG A 88 -3.84 -20.63 -20.83
N ILE A 89 -2.91 -19.70 -21.03
CA ILE A 89 -1.71 -19.90 -21.88
C ILE A 89 -0.52 -20.20 -20.97
N VAL A 90 0.10 -21.35 -21.17
CA VAL A 90 1.24 -21.82 -20.39
C VAL A 90 2.52 -21.56 -21.17
N ASP A 91 3.51 -20.99 -20.50
CA ASP A 91 4.90 -20.91 -20.98
C ASP A 91 5.67 -22.09 -20.37
N ASP A 92 5.96 -23.09 -21.19
CA ASP A 92 6.63 -24.33 -20.76
C ASP A 92 8.08 -24.12 -20.31
N LYS A 93 8.73 -23.07 -20.80
CA LYS A 93 10.12 -22.78 -20.43
C LYS A 93 10.24 -22.37 -18.97
N TYR A 94 9.31 -21.54 -18.50
CA TYR A 94 9.35 -20.96 -17.14
C TYR A 94 8.17 -21.39 -16.28
N HIS A 95 7.37 -22.35 -16.72
CA HIS A 95 6.20 -22.89 -16.03
C HIS A 95 5.25 -21.80 -15.52
N MET A 96 5.04 -20.76 -16.34
CA MET A 96 4.18 -19.63 -16.00
C MET A 96 2.87 -19.68 -16.78
N ILE A 97 1.78 -19.29 -16.10
CA ILE A 97 0.45 -19.34 -16.70
C ILE A 97 -0.07 -17.92 -16.88
N HIS A 98 -0.24 -17.53 -18.14
CA HIS A 98 -0.77 -16.24 -18.54
C HIS A 98 -2.29 -16.32 -18.70
N GLN A 99 -3.04 -15.92 -17.66
CA GLN A 99 -4.49 -16.10 -17.65
C GLN A 99 -5.28 -14.85 -18.08
N HIS A 100 -4.72 -13.64 -17.94
CA HIS A 100 -5.49 -12.41 -18.11
C HIS A 100 -4.96 -11.49 -19.22
N ILE A 101 -3.93 -11.89 -19.94
CA ILE A 101 -3.33 -11.03 -20.96
C ILE A 101 -3.77 -11.37 -22.37
N PHE A 102 -4.11 -12.64 -22.61
CA PHE A 102 -4.64 -13.08 -23.90
C PHE A 102 -6.15 -12.85 -23.95
N PRO A 103 -6.66 -12.14 -24.99
CA PRO A 103 -8.09 -11.85 -25.10
C PRO A 103 -8.91 -13.12 -25.37
N ALA A 104 -10.10 -13.18 -24.81
CA ALA A 104 -10.97 -14.36 -24.93
C ALA A 104 -11.66 -14.50 -26.30
N ASP A 105 -11.79 -13.39 -27.03
CA ASP A 105 -12.50 -13.28 -28.31
C ASP A 105 -11.68 -13.70 -29.54
N ARG A 106 -10.36 -13.95 -29.36
CA ARG A 106 -9.43 -14.39 -30.42
C ARG A 106 -8.61 -15.57 -29.91
N THR A 107 -8.08 -16.41 -30.82
CA THR A 107 -7.13 -17.45 -30.42
C THR A 107 -5.85 -16.84 -29.87
N TYR A 108 -5.03 -17.62 -29.14
CA TYR A 108 -3.78 -17.08 -28.65
C TYR A 108 -2.78 -16.84 -29.81
N GLU A 109 -2.83 -17.66 -30.85
CA GLU A 109 -2.00 -17.49 -32.05
C GLU A 109 -2.30 -16.18 -32.77
N GLU A 110 -3.59 -15.82 -32.91
CA GLU A 110 -4.02 -14.56 -33.55
C GLU A 110 -3.66 -13.34 -32.71
N SER A 111 -3.66 -13.46 -31.39
CA SER A 111 -3.38 -12.36 -30.47
C SER A 111 -1.94 -12.26 -30.01
N TYR A 112 -1.10 -13.27 -30.29
CA TYR A 112 0.26 -13.38 -29.78
C TYR A 112 1.12 -12.15 -30.06
N ASP A 113 1.17 -11.66 -31.29
CA ASP A 113 2.05 -10.55 -31.65
C ASP A 113 1.67 -9.25 -30.92
N ASP A 114 0.37 -9.02 -30.68
CA ASP A 114 -0.12 -7.87 -29.91
C ASP A 114 0.21 -8.03 -28.43
N VAL A 115 0.00 -9.23 -27.87
CA VAL A 115 0.33 -9.54 -26.48
C VAL A 115 1.84 -9.44 -26.25
N LYS A 116 2.65 -9.99 -27.16
CA LYS A 116 4.13 -9.94 -27.08
C LYS A 116 4.63 -8.50 -27.03
N LYS A 117 4.11 -7.60 -27.86
CA LYS A 117 4.44 -6.15 -27.82
C LYS A 117 4.12 -5.53 -26.45
N ILE A 118 2.97 -5.89 -25.87
CA ILE A 118 2.57 -5.38 -24.53
C ILE A 118 3.55 -5.89 -23.47
N VAL A 119 3.86 -7.19 -23.51
CA VAL A 119 4.78 -7.82 -22.54
C VAL A 119 6.17 -7.25 -22.68
N ASP A 120 6.71 -7.14 -23.89
CA ASP A 120 8.06 -6.60 -24.15
C ASP A 120 8.20 -5.16 -23.64
N ARG A 121 7.17 -4.35 -23.82
CA ARG A 121 7.14 -2.99 -23.24
C ARG A 121 7.15 -3.01 -21.70
N ARG A 122 6.43 -3.97 -21.06
CA ARG A 122 6.44 -4.13 -19.60
C ARG A 122 7.80 -4.60 -19.12
N VAL A 123 8.40 -5.56 -19.81
CA VAL A 123 9.76 -6.07 -19.55
C VAL A 123 10.79 -4.95 -19.71
N GLY A 124 10.76 -4.18 -20.79
CA GLY A 124 11.68 -3.06 -20.99
C GLY A 124 11.61 -2.04 -19.87
N ARG A 125 10.39 -1.71 -19.38
CA ARG A 125 10.21 -0.84 -18.22
C ARG A 125 10.77 -1.48 -16.95
N PHE A 126 10.53 -2.76 -16.72
CA PHE A 126 11.03 -3.48 -15.56
C PHE A 126 12.57 -3.51 -15.56
N LEU A 127 13.20 -3.78 -16.71
CA LEU A 127 14.65 -3.78 -16.85
C LEU A 127 15.29 -2.40 -16.68
N SER A 128 14.55 -1.32 -16.97
CA SER A 128 15.05 0.06 -16.73
C SER A 128 15.28 0.37 -15.24
N PHE A 129 14.80 -0.45 -14.32
CA PHE A 129 15.10 -0.33 -12.91
C PHE A 129 16.54 -0.68 -12.53
N LYS A 130 17.28 -1.34 -13.41
CA LYS A 130 18.71 -1.60 -13.22
C LYS A 130 19.57 -0.35 -13.30
N GLU A 131 19.04 0.71 -13.86
CA GLU A 131 19.75 1.97 -14.01
C GLU A 131 19.54 2.87 -12.79
N GLY A 132 20.61 3.47 -12.29
CA GLY A 132 20.57 4.57 -11.33
C GLY A 132 20.37 4.16 -9.87
N ASN A 133 20.61 2.90 -9.48
CA ASN A 133 20.52 2.41 -8.08
C ASN A 133 19.23 2.88 -7.37
N LYS A 134 18.10 2.57 -7.97
CA LYS A 134 16.77 2.98 -7.52
C LYS A 134 16.32 2.22 -6.28
N ASP A 135 15.50 2.87 -5.46
CA ASP A 135 14.83 2.23 -4.32
C ASP A 135 13.62 1.43 -4.85
N ILE A 136 13.76 0.13 -5.03
CA ILE A 136 12.72 -0.74 -5.56
C ILE A 136 12.28 -1.74 -4.49
N LEU A 137 10.99 -1.84 -4.26
CA LEU A 137 10.39 -2.89 -3.43
C LEU A 137 9.74 -3.94 -4.33
N PHE A 138 10.41 -5.07 -4.47
CA PHE A 138 9.86 -6.25 -5.12
C PHE A 138 8.98 -7.00 -4.13
N VAL A 139 7.80 -7.41 -4.54
CA VAL A 139 6.81 -8.06 -3.67
C VAL A 139 6.39 -9.40 -4.28
N ARG A 140 6.39 -10.44 -3.43
CA ARG A 140 5.96 -11.78 -3.80
C ARG A 140 5.21 -12.47 -2.67
N THR A 141 4.37 -13.43 -2.99
CA THR A 141 3.76 -14.35 -2.03
C THR A 141 4.49 -15.71 -2.01
N ASN A 142 4.50 -16.35 -0.85
CA ASN A 142 4.86 -17.76 -0.66
C ASN A 142 6.27 -18.15 -1.15
N LEU A 143 7.26 -17.81 -0.36
CA LEU A 143 8.65 -18.30 -0.50
C LEU A 143 9.10 -18.99 0.78
N THR A 144 9.80 -20.08 0.63
CA THR A 144 10.63 -20.65 1.70
C THR A 144 11.81 -19.71 2.02
N PRO A 145 12.47 -19.85 3.17
CA PRO A 145 13.65 -19.06 3.50
C PRO A 145 14.78 -19.14 2.46
N ASP A 146 15.02 -20.34 1.90
CA ASP A 146 16.07 -20.55 0.90
C ASP A 146 15.72 -19.90 -0.45
N GLU A 147 14.47 -20.02 -0.91
CA GLU A 147 13.99 -19.36 -2.12
C GLU A 147 14.02 -17.83 -1.97
N ALA A 148 13.61 -17.31 -0.81
CA ALA A 148 13.65 -15.88 -0.51
C ALA A 148 15.08 -15.33 -0.51
N LYS A 149 16.04 -16.12 0.04
CA LYS A 149 17.46 -15.80 0.02
C LYS A 149 18.00 -15.77 -1.41
N ALA A 150 17.74 -16.82 -2.20
CA ALA A 150 18.21 -16.91 -3.59
C ALA A 150 17.65 -15.78 -4.47
N MET A 151 16.35 -15.51 -4.37
CA MET A 151 15.72 -14.42 -5.11
C MET A 151 16.25 -13.04 -4.66
N GLY A 152 16.46 -12.84 -3.36
CA GLY A 152 17.05 -11.62 -2.81
C GLY A 152 18.48 -11.37 -3.30
N GLU A 153 19.29 -12.43 -3.49
CA GLU A 153 20.63 -12.35 -4.09
C GLU A 153 20.60 -11.89 -5.55
N VAL A 154 19.69 -12.47 -6.33
CA VAL A 154 19.49 -12.06 -7.74
C VAL A 154 19.00 -10.62 -7.82
N ILE A 155 18.03 -10.23 -7.00
CA ILE A 155 17.49 -8.87 -6.95
C ILE A 155 18.61 -7.85 -6.65
N GLU A 156 19.40 -8.06 -5.60
CA GLU A 156 20.48 -7.15 -5.26
C GLU A 156 21.54 -7.08 -6.36
N ARG A 157 21.95 -8.22 -6.91
CA ARG A 157 22.96 -8.27 -7.97
C ARG A 157 22.51 -7.59 -9.25
N ARG A 158 21.20 -7.71 -9.61
CA ARG A 158 20.66 -7.21 -10.88
C ARG A 158 20.11 -5.78 -10.80
N TYR A 159 19.59 -5.37 -9.64
CA TYR A 159 18.88 -4.09 -9.47
C TYR A 159 19.56 -3.15 -8.46
N GLY A 160 20.63 -3.61 -7.80
CA GLY A 160 21.43 -2.80 -6.88
C GLY A 160 21.07 -2.98 -5.41
N SER A 161 21.91 -2.44 -4.54
CA SER A 161 21.82 -2.59 -3.07
C SER A 161 20.58 -1.94 -2.45
N ASN A 162 19.93 -1.01 -3.15
CA ASN A 162 18.71 -0.37 -2.69
C ASN A 162 17.45 -1.17 -3.02
N ALA A 163 17.57 -2.23 -3.80
CA ALA A 163 16.46 -3.12 -4.15
C ALA A 163 16.19 -4.12 -3.02
N CYS A 164 14.95 -4.17 -2.56
CA CYS A 164 14.51 -5.07 -1.49
C CYS A 164 13.44 -6.04 -1.97
N LEU A 165 13.40 -7.22 -1.35
CA LEU A 165 12.35 -8.22 -1.53
C LEU A 165 11.45 -8.26 -0.29
N LEU A 166 10.17 -8.10 -0.49
CA LEU A 166 9.13 -8.30 0.52
C LEU A 166 8.32 -9.55 0.20
N VAL A 167 8.31 -10.49 1.12
CA VAL A 167 7.63 -11.78 0.98
C VAL A 167 6.42 -11.81 1.91
N MET A 168 5.25 -12.15 1.36
CA MET A 168 3.99 -12.29 2.08
C MET A 168 3.59 -13.76 2.08
N ASN A 169 4.00 -14.51 3.10
CA ASN A 169 3.70 -15.94 3.22
C ASN A 169 2.32 -16.16 3.83
N HIS A 170 1.54 -17.01 3.23
CA HIS A 170 0.19 -17.32 3.69
C HIS A 170 0.19 -18.29 4.87
N THR A 171 -0.61 -17.97 5.89
CA THR A 171 -0.87 -18.83 7.05
C THR A 171 -2.36 -18.83 7.37
N LYS A 172 -2.78 -19.75 8.24
CA LYS A 172 -4.14 -19.78 8.83
C LYS A 172 -4.25 -18.97 10.13
N ASP A 173 -3.15 -18.43 10.60
CA ASP A 173 -3.12 -17.62 11.82
C ASP A 173 -3.52 -16.18 11.53
N HIS A 174 -4.34 -15.61 12.43
CA HIS A 174 -4.84 -14.22 12.31
C HIS A 174 -3.85 -13.17 12.86
N GLU A 175 -2.56 -13.49 12.90
CA GLU A 175 -1.52 -12.56 13.33
C GLU A 175 -0.59 -12.23 12.18
N VAL A 176 -0.18 -10.97 12.09
CA VAL A 176 0.95 -10.61 11.22
C VAL A 176 2.25 -10.92 11.94
N ARG A 177 3.06 -11.78 11.37
CA ARG A 177 4.33 -12.24 11.95
C ARG A 177 5.49 -11.90 11.05
N LEU A 178 6.47 -11.16 11.58
CA LEU A 178 7.74 -10.94 10.91
C LEU A 178 8.63 -12.16 11.14
N LEU A 179 9.06 -12.78 10.05
CA LEU A 179 9.95 -13.93 10.08
C LEU A 179 11.42 -13.52 10.26
N PRO A 180 12.29 -14.45 10.72
CA PRO A 180 13.73 -14.19 10.79
C PRO A 180 14.29 -13.75 9.44
N GLN A 181 15.12 -12.74 9.49
CA GLN A 181 15.72 -12.17 8.28
C GLN A 181 16.78 -13.13 7.72
N VAL A 182 16.60 -13.58 6.48
CA VAL A 182 17.52 -14.50 5.80
C VAL A 182 18.60 -13.78 5.02
N ARG A 183 18.38 -12.47 4.73
CA ARG A 183 19.29 -11.59 4.02
C ARG A 183 18.92 -10.13 4.32
N GLU A 184 19.88 -9.20 4.30
CA GLU A 184 19.67 -7.79 4.65
C GLU A 184 18.59 -7.11 3.82
N ASN A 185 18.49 -7.43 2.53
CA ASN A 185 17.48 -6.87 1.62
C ASN A 185 16.19 -7.69 1.50
N VAL A 186 15.97 -8.71 2.37
CA VAL A 186 14.78 -9.58 2.32
C VAL A 186 13.99 -9.44 3.61
N PHE A 187 12.71 -9.11 3.48
CA PHE A 187 11.75 -9.03 4.59
C PHE A 187 10.60 -10.01 4.31
N ALA A 188 10.34 -10.93 5.23
CA ALA A 188 9.31 -11.94 5.08
C ALA A 188 8.31 -11.86 6.23
N PHE A 189 7.02 -11.92 5.90
CA PHE A 189 5.93 -11.95 6.85
C PHE A 189 5.06 -13.17 6.63
N GLU A 190 4.52 -13.71 7.72
CA GLU A 190 3.33 -14.56 7.66
C GLU A 190 2.10 -13.68 7.83
N ILE A 191 1.13 -13.88 6.95
CA ILE A 191 -0.13 -13.15 6.92
C ILE A 191 -1.29 -14.14 6.75
N PHE A 192 -2.44 -13.81 7.33
CA PHE A 192 -3.63 -14.63 7.14
C PHE A 192 -4.06 -14.62 5.67
N ASP A 193 -4.37 -15.81 5.15
CA ASP A 193 -5.00 -15.99 3.84
C ASP A 193 -6.38 -16.61 4.03
N GLU A 194 -7.41 -15.81 3.92
CA GLU A 194 -8.79 -16.14 4.32
C GLU A 194 -9.47 -17.17 3.41
N ASN A 195 -8.84 -17.85 2.48
CA ASN A 195 -9.66 -18.09 1.33
C ASN A 195 -9.73 -19.46 0.72
N GLU A 196 -9.89 -20.48 1.50
CA GLU A 196 -10.29 -21.77 0.92
C GLU A 196 -11.77 -21.81 0.50
N ASN A 197 -12.64 -20.92 1.03
CA ASN A 197 -14.10 -21.09 0.93
C ASN A 197 -14.90 -19.95 0.29
N THR A 198 -14.35 -18.76 0.01
CA THR A 198 -15.15 -17.59 -0.40
C THR A 198 -15.06 -17.24 -1.89
N GLY A 199 -14.26 -17.95 -2.69
CA GLY A 199 -14.00 -17.59 -4.11
C GLY A 199 -13.18 -16.32 -4.30
N GLN A 200 -12.86 -15.59 -3.22
CA GLN A 200 -12.06 -14.35 -3.25
C GLN A 200 -10.62 -14.54 -2.77
N ARG A 201 -10.17 -15.77 -2.61
CA ARG A 201 -8.80 -16.14 -2.17
C ARG A 201 -7.71 -15.40 -2.92
N TRP A 202 -7.90 -15.11 -4.19
CA TRP A 202 -6.94 -14.44 -5.02
C TRP A 202 -6.66 -12.99 -4.60
N GLN A 203 -7.54 -12.35 -3.82
CA GLN A 203 -7.38 -10.98 -3.33
C GLN A 203 -6.50 -10.91 -2.07
N GLY A 204 -6.54 -11.96 -1.22
CA GLY A 204 -5.89 -11.98 0.10
C GLY A 204 -6.66 -11.19 1.16
N PHE A 205 -6.13 -11.16 2.38
CA PHE A 205 -6.73 -10.48 3.53
C PHE A 205 -6.23 -9.04 3.64
N ASP A 206 -7.06 -8.10 3.24
CA ASP A 206 -6.72 -6.68 3.10
C ASP A 206 -6.08 -6.06 4.35
N GLU A 207 -6.60 -6.38 5.55
CA GLU A 207 -6.12 -5.79 6.82
C GLU A 207 -4.64 -6.11 7.08
N HIS A 208 -4.18 -7.34 6.80
CA HIS A 208 -2.79 -7.71 7.00
C HIS A 208 -1.86 -7.04 5.99
N TRP A 209 -2.31 -6.87 4.73
CA TRP A 209 -1.60 -6.07 3.75
C TRP A 209 -1.51 -4.61 4.18
N ASP A 210 -2.60 -4.05 4.73
CA ASP A 210 -2.62 -2.67 5.24
C ASP A 210 -1.62 -2.47 6.37
N ILE A 211 -1.48 -3.44 7.30
CA ILE A 211 -0.49 -3.39 8.38
C ILE A 211 0.94 -3.37 7.81
N VAL A 212 1.29 -4.35 6.97
CA VAL A 212 2.67 -4.48 6.45
C VAL A 212 3.05 -3.29 5.56
N PHE A 213 2.10 -2.76 4.79
CA PHE A 213 2.31 -1.64 3.87
C PHE A 213 1.93 -0.27 4.46
N ALA A 214 1.64 -0.17 5.76
CA ALA A 214 1.09 1.03 6.38
C ALA A 214 1.84 2.32 5.98
N ASN A 215 3.16 2.30 6.05
CA ASN A 215 4.03 3.43 5.73
C ASN A 215 4.79 3.30 4.39
N VAL A 216 4.56 2.23 3.64
CA VAL A 216 5.13 2.10 2.30
C VAL A 216 4.51 3.15 1.37
N ALA A 217 5.34 3.96 0.74
CA ALA A 217 4.92 5.02 -0.16
C ALA A 217 5.89 5.18 -1.33
N LEU A 218 5.38 5.61 -2.47
CA LEU A 218 6.21 6.01 -3.60
C LEU A 218 6.82 7.40 -3.37
N LYS A 219 7.99 7.66 -3.96
CA LYS A 219 8.58 9.00 -4.01
C LYS A 219 7.59 9.97 -4.66
N GLY A 220 7.44 11.15 -4.06
CA GLY A 220 6.43 12.13 -4.48
C GLY A 220 5.00 11.88 -3.93
N GLN A 221 4.75 10.79 -3.21
CA GLN A 221 3.52 10.62 -2.43
C GLN A 221 3.67 11.30 -1.07
N ASP A 222 3.49 12.62 -1.03
CA ASP A 222 3.72 13.42 0.18
C ASP A 222 2.51 13.49 1.11
N ALA A 223 1.34 13.00 0.69
CA ALA A 223 0.13 12.94 1.51
C ALA A 223 -0.05 11.58 2.20
N LEU A 224 -0.62 11.61 3.42
CA LEU A 224 -1.10 10.41 4.09
C LEU A 224 -2.36 9.90 3.36
N ASP A 225 -2.43 8.60 3.11
CA ASP A 225 -3.63 8.00 2.53
C ASP A 225 -4.71 7.82 3.60
N LEU A 226 -5.72 8.69 3.57
CA LEU A 226 -6.81 8.67 4.53
C LEU A 226 -7.69 7.42 4.45
N ARG A 227 -7.56 6.58 3.43
CA ARG A 227 -8.31 5.33 3.30
C ARG A 227 -7.72 4.19 4.14
N ARG A 228 -6.48 4.32 4.61
CA ARG A 228 -5.79 3.29 5.41
C ARG A 228 -6.17 3.39 6.87
N ASP A 229 -7.14 2.58 7.32
CA ASP A 229 -7.63 2.58 8.70
C ASP A 229 -6.53 2.37 9.73
N VAL A 230 -5.56 1.51 9.41
CA VAL A 230 -4.43 1.16 10.28
C VAL A 230 -3.57 2.36 10.73
N LEU A 231 -3.63 3.48 10.00
CA LEU A 231 -2.88 4.70 10.34
C LEU A 231 -3.59 5.57 11.40
N PHE A 232 -4.81 5.23 11.77
CA PHE A 232 -5.64 6.10 12.59
C PHE A 232 -6.29 5.35 13.76
N GLU A 233 -6.39 6.02 14.89
CA GLU A 233 -7.19 5.60 16.03
C GLU A 233 -8.15 6.74 16.41
N GLY A 234 -9.37 6.43 16.82
CA GLY A 234 -10.37 7.46 17.22
C GLY A 234 -11.01 8.19 16.05
N VAL A 235 -10.95 7.65 14.84
CA VAL A 235 -11.62 8.16 13.65
C VAL A 235 -12.74 7.21 13.21
N TYR A 236 -13.66 7.75 12.42
CA TYR A 236 -14.67 6.97 11.73
C TYR A 236 -14.16 6.52 10.36
N SER A 237 -14.88 5.64 9.68
CA SER A 237 -14.55 5.21 8.32
C SER A 237 -14.35 6.42 7.41
N TYR A 238 -13.49 6.29 6.41
CA TYR A 238 -13.32 7.37 5.44
C TYR A 238 -14.59 7.57 4.62
N GLU A 239 -14.82 8.81 4.26
CA GLU A 239 -15.89 9.27 3.38
C GLU A 239 -15.28 9.98 2.19
N GLN A 240 -16.07 10.19 1.13
CA GLN A 240 -15.66 10.96 -0.03
C GLN A 240 -16.65 12.08 -0.27
N ASP A 241 -16.14 13.25 -0.64
CA ASP A 241 -16.97 14.36 -1.09
C ASP A 241 -17.44 14.16 -2.54
N SER A 242 -18.22 15.11 -3.05
CA SER A 242 -18.74 15.08 -4.41
C SER A 242 -17.66 15.14 -5.51
N GLU A 243 -16.43 15.52 -5.17
CA GLU A 243 -15.26 15.53 -6.05
C GLU A 243 -14.44 14.24 -5.91
N GLY A 244 -14.86 13.28 -5.08
CA GLY A 244 -14.16 12.02 -4.81
C GLY A 244 -12.94 12.16 -3.89
N LYS A 245 -12.77 13.30 -3.22
CA LYS A 245 -11.70 13.50 -2.24
C LYS A 245 -12.07 12.81 -0.93
N SER A 246 -11.16 11.99 -0.43
CA SER A 246 -11.35 11.28 0.84
C SER A 246 -11.16 12.23 2.03
N PHE A 247 -11.97 12.04 3.06
CA PHE A 247 -11.84 12.70 4.36
C PHE A 247 -12.27 11.76 5.49
N ARG A 248 -11.94 12.12 6.73
CA ARG A 248 -12.38 11.36 7.91
C ARG A 248 -12.96 12.26 8.96
N TRP A 249 -14.12 11.86 9.48
CA TRP A 249 -14.60 12.40 10.74
C TRP A 249 -13.85 11.77 11.92
N ALA A 250 -13.65 12.54 12.96
CA ALA A 250 -12.84 12.16 14.11
C ALA A 250 -13.55 12.45 15.43
N ALA A 251 -13.34 11.58 16.40
CA ALA A 251 -13.75 11.77 17.79
C ALA A 251 -12.88 12.83 18.49
N LYS A 252 -13.09 13.06 19.79
CA LYS A 252 -12.33 14.06 20.58
C LYS A 252 -10.86 13.74 20.74
N ASP A 253 -10.48 12.48 20.74
CA ASP A 253 -9.11 12.01 20.92
C ASP A 253 -8.76 11.09 19.77
N VAL A 254 -7.83 11.53 18.93
CA VAL A 254 -7.40 10.84 17.72
C VAL A 254 -5.91 10.63 17.77
N ALA A 255 -5.45 9.44 17.41
CA ALA A 255 -4.05 9.21 17.13
C ALA A 255 -3.86 8.95 15.61
N ILE A 256 -2.79 9.55 15.05
CA ILE A 256 -2.41 9.39 13.65
C ILE A 256 -0.96 8.90 13.61
N ASP A 257 -0.69 7.79 12.91
CA ASP A 257 0.69 7.38 12.65
C ASP A 257 1.32 8.33 11.62
N VAL A 258 2.42 8.94 12.03
CA VAL A 258 3.20 9.90 11.23
C VAL A 258 4.65 9.47 11.07
N SER A 259 4.99 8.22 11.34
CA SER A 259 6.36 7.69 11.31
C SER A 259 7.08 8.03 10.01
N ARG A 260 6.39 7.96 8.87
CA ARG A 260 6.95 8.30 7.54
C ARG A 260 7.34 9.77 7.37
N PHE A 261 6.85 10.63 8.26
CA PHE A 261 7.13 12.07 8.27
C PHE A 261 8.11 12.49 9.36
N ALA A 262 8.73 11.55 10.05
CA ALA A 262 9.73 11.84 11.08
C ALA A 262 10.80 12.80 10.53
N GLY A 263 11.07 13.87 11.28
CA GLY A 263 12.00 14.94 10.88
C GLY A 263 11.46 15.95 9.85
N LYS A 264 10.28 15.73 9.26
CA LYS A 264 9.67 16.62 8.25
C LYS A 264 8.68 17.60 8.89
N THR A 265 8.31 18.65 8.14
CA THR A 265 7.14 19.47 8.47
C THR A 265 5.95 18.94 7.70
N VAL A 266 4.82 18.78 8.38
CA VAL A 266 3.56 18.36 7.76
C VAL A 266 2.53 19.46 7.89
N ARG A 267 1.64 19.55 6.91
CA ARG A 267 0.44 20.37 6.93
C ARG A 267 -0.78 19.50 7.18
N LEU A 268 -1.48 19.79 8.27
CA LEU A 268 -2.79 19.23 8.57
C LEU A 268 -3.86 20.20 8.04
N ASP A 269 -4.75 19.70 7.20
CA ASP A 269 -5.96 20.40 6.76
C ASP A 269 -7.16 19.85 7.54
N LEU A 270 -7.74 20.69 8.38
CA LEU A 270 -8.75 20.33 9.35
C LEU A 270 -9.99 21.23 9.20
N VAL A 271 -11.14 20.63 9.44
CA VAL A 271 -12.42 21.34 9.47
C VAL A 271 -13.11 21.05 10.80
N CYS A 272 -13.63 22.08 11.44
CA CYS A 272 -14.41 21.94 12.64
C CYS A 272 -15.73 22.74 12.53
N PRO A 273 -16.89 22.06 12.59
CA PRO A 273 -18.20 22.73 12.45
C PRO A 273 -18.72 23.32 13.76
N VAL A 274 -17.98 23.19 14.86
CA VAL A 274 -18.36 23.73 16.18
C VAL A 274 -17.19 24.49 16.80
N ASP A 275 -17.48 25.36 17.77
CA ASP A 275 -16.45 25.95 18.62
C ASP A 275 -15.60 24.87 19.26
N ASN A 276 -14.31 24.91 19.02
CA ASN A 276 -13.41 23.90 19.57
C ASN A 276 -12.04 24.47 19.91
N LYS A 277 -11.36 23.79 20.82
CA LYS A 277 -9.93 23.97 21.08
C LYS A 277 -9.25 22.64 20.82
N LEU A 278 -8.30 22.66 19.90
CA LEU A 278 -7.50 21.53 19.52
C LEU A 278 -6.09 21.68 20.09
N GLU A 279 -5.63 20.67 20.79
CA GLU A 279 -4.21 20.46 21.13
C GLU A 279 -3.66 19.32 20.32
N ILE A 280 -2.48 19.51 19.72
CA ILE A 280 -1.76 18.49 18.99
C ILE A 280 -0.50 18.15 19.78
N LYS A 281 -0.38 16.89 20.18
CA LYS A 281 0.70 16.35 21.02
C LYS A 281 1.41 15.20 20.32
N ASP A 282 2.65 14.92 20.72
CA ASP A 282 3.29 13.65 20.41
C ASP A 282 2.80 12.52 21.33
N GLU A 283 3.26 11.30 21.09
CA GLU A 283 2.93 10.11 21.90
C GLU A 283 3.44 10.22 23.34
N LYS A 284 4.42 11.10 23.62
CA LYS A 284 4.97 11.36 24.95
C LYS A 284 4.19 12.45 25.69
N GLY A 285 3.14 13.02 25.07
CA GLY A 285 2.28 14.06 25.61
C GLY A 285 2.82 15.50 25.47
N LYS A 286 3.96 15.70 24.83
CA LYS A 286 4.52 17.03 24.55
C LYS A 286 3.67 17.73 23.50
N ARG A 287 3.23 18.95 23.80
CA ARG A 287 2.44 19.74 22.85
C ARG A 287 3.31 20.28 21.71
N LEU A 288 2.92 19.96 20.48
CA LEU A 288 3.55 20.41 19.25
C LEU A 288 2.83 21.62 18.65
N ALA A 289 1.50 21.65 18.75
CA ALA A 289 0.68 22.77 18.27
C ALA A 289 -0.62 22.91 19.05
N LYS A 290 -1.29 24.05 18.88
CA LYS A 290 -2.65 24.30 19.35
C LYS A 290 -3.40 25.16 18.34
N CYS A 291 -4.71 24.97 18.24
CA CYS A 291 -5.58 25.73 17.38
C CYS A 291 -6.92 25.99 18.10
N THR A 292 -7.56 27.09 17.75
CA THR A 292 -8.92 27.40 18.21
C THR A 292 -9.79 27.60 16.97
N PHE A 293 -10.89 26.87 16.90
CA PHE A 293 -11.94 27.05 15.92
C PHE A 293 -13.01 27.96 16.51
N GLY A 294 -13.40 28.98 15.77
CA GLY A 294 -14.37 29.99 16.22
C GLY A 294 -15.81 29.55 16.05
N LYS A 295 -16.73 30.33 16.64
CA LYS A 295 -18.19 30.13 16.46
C LYS A 295 -18.58 30.33 15.01
N VAL A 296 -19.18 29.31 14.43
CA VAL A 296 -19.98 29.50 13.22
C VAL A 296 -21.27 30.23 13.61
N ASN A 297 -21.44 31.48 13.13
CA ASN A 297 -22.64 32.25 13.43
C ASN A 297 -23.87 31.57 12.80
N PRO A 298 -24.83 31.05 13.59
CA PRO A 298 -25.99 30.34 13.05
C PRO A 298 -26.85 31.22 12.09
N ILE A 299 -26.79 32.55 12.23
CA ILE A 299 -27.55 33.49 11.41
C ILE A 299 -26.97 33.61 9.99
N GLU A 300 -25.65 33.56 9.84
CA GLU A 300 -25.00 33.54 8.51
C GLU A 300 -25.30 32.24 7.74
N ARG A 301 -25.60 31.15 8.45
CA ARG A 301 -25.99 29.86 7.87
C ARG A 301 -27.34 29.93 7.15
N ILE A 302 -28.26 30.76 7.64
CA ILE A 302 -29.62 30.91 7.09
C ILE A 302 -29.63 31.90 5.93
N SER A 303 -28.82 32.95 5.98
CA SER A 303 -28.89 34.06 5.00
C SER A 303 -28.07 33.82 3.72
N THR A 304 -27.04 33.00 3.74
CA THR A 304 -26.11 32.83 2.59
C THR A 304 -26.13 31.44 1.95
N GLY A 305 -26.84 30.48 2.54
CA GLY A 305 -26.81 29.06 2.07
C GLY A 305 -25.42 28.42 2.12
N LYS A 306 -24.37 29.12 2.54
CA LYS A 306 -23.01 28.63 2.67
C LYS A 306 -22.79 28.23 4.12
N SER A 307 -22.63 26.95 4.36
CA SER A 307 -22.08 26.42 5.61
C SER A 307 -20.64 26.93 5.75
N ARG A 308 -20.42 28.03 6.46
CA ARG A 308 -19.08 28.44 6.87
C ARG A 308 -18.63 27.49 7.98
N VAL A 309 -17.82 26.54 7.59
CA VAL A 309 -17.08 25.67 8.48
C VAL A 309 -15.73 26.35 8.73
N ASP A 310 -15.23 26.37 9.95
CA ASP A 310 -13.92 26.96 10.22
C ASP A 310 -12.84 25.98 9.76
N ASP A 311 -12.18 26.29 8.64
CA ASP A 311 -11.09 25.54 8.03
C ASP A 311 -9.77 26.01 8.58
N ARG A 312 -8.90 25.11 8.94
CA ARG A 312 -7.55 25.43 9.42
C ARG A 312 -6.50 24.55 8.76
N GLN A 313 -5.47 25.19 8.26
CA GLN A 313 -4.24 24.54 7.88
C GLN A 313 -3.19 24.79 8.97
N ILE A 314 -2.61 23.73 9.51
CA ILE A 314 -1.67 23.80 10.62
C ILE A 314 -0.38 23.10 10.19
N ASP A 315 0.71 23.86 10.12
CA ASP A 315 2.04 23.31 9.84
C ASP A 315 2.68 22.85 11.16
N ILE A 316 3.13 21.59 11.19
CA ILE A 316 3.69 20.94 12.38
C ILE A 316 5.03 20.32 12.00
N LYS A 317 6.10 20.70 12.71
CA LYS A 317 7.38 20.01 12.63
C LYS A 317 7.27 18.71 13.43
N ILE A 318 7.38 17.57 12.75
CA ILE A 318 7.43 16.26 13.38
C ILE A 318 8.88 16.04 13.84
N PRO A 319 9.13 15.84 15.15
CA PRO A 319 10.46 15.44 15.62
C PRO A 319 10.87 14.09 15.03
N SER A 320 12.17 13.84 14.89
CA SER A 320 12.70 12.60 14.29
C SER A 320 12.41 11.34 15.10
N ASP A 321 12.11 11.50 16.39
CA ASP A 321 11.81 10.43 17.34
C ASP A 321 10.31 10.29 17.65
N VAL A 322 9.44 10.93 16.84
CA VAL A 322 7.97 10.91 16.98
C VAL A 322 7.36 10.08 15.87
N SER A 323 6.56 9.09 16.27
CA SER A 323 5.83 8.19 15.40
C SER A 323 4.32 8.46 15.34
N LYS A 324 3.75 9.07 16.38
CA LYS A 324 2.31 9.34 16.46
C LYS A 324 2.02 10.79 16.85
N LEU A 325 1.01 11.37 16.20
CA LEU A 325 0.36 12.59 16.64
C LEU A 325 -0.95 12.26 17.34
N ARG A 326 -1.22 12.93 18.48
CA ARG A 326 -2.52 12.92 19.13
C ARG A 326 -3.19 14.28 18.93
N LEU A 327 -4.39 14.26 18.38
CA LEU A 327 -5.25 15.41 18.19
C LEU A 327 -6.34 15.35 19.27
N ILE A 328 -6.33 16.30 20.21
CA ILE A 328 -7.21 16.32 21.36
C ILE A 328 -8.12 17.53 21.28
N CYS A 329 -9.40 17.30 21.04
CA CYS A 329 -10.46 18.30 20.97
C CYS A 329 -11.19 18.46 22.31
N LYS A 330 -11.56 19.69 22.63
CA LYS A 330 -12.35 19.97 23.87
C LYS A 330 -13.79 19.53 23.72
N ASN A 331 -14.42 19.82 22.58
CA ASN A 331 -15.84 19.61 22.33
C ASN A 331 -16.06 18.61 21.18
N ASP A 332 -17.24 18.00 21.18
CA ASP A 332 -17.80 17.22 20.08
C ASP A 332 -19.27 17.60 19.92
N TRP A 333 -19.88 17.11 18.87
CA TRP A 333 -21.31 17.24 18.62
C TRP A 333 -21.86 15.97 17.98
N VAL A 334 -23.17 15.81 18.07
CA VAL A 334 -23.90 14.75 17.35
C VAL A 334 -24.64 15.42 16.20
N PRO A 335 -24.39 15.06 14.93
CA PRO A 335 -24.96 15.72 13.77
C PRO A 335 -26.49 15.68 13.72
N SER A 336 -27.08 14.51 13.92
CA SER A 336 -28.53 14.28 13.96
C SER A 336 -28.87 12.99 14.69
N PRO A 337 -30.14 12.72 15.02
CA PRO A 337 -30.56 11.41 15.58
C PRO A 337 -30.24 10.23 14.66
N GLU A 338 -30.20 10.43 13.34
CA GLU A 338 -29.89 9.43 12.33
C GLU A 338 -28.38 9.19 12.20
N ASP A 339 -27.57 10.17 12.61
CA ASP A 339 -26.10 10.05 12.68
C ASP A 339 -25.65 10.25 14.13
N PRO A 340 -25.63 9.20 14.97
CA PRO A 340 -25.31 9.30 16.40
C PRO A 340 -23.83 9.42 16.70
N ARG A 341 -22.96 9.58 15.68
CA ARG A 341 -21.52 9.70 15.90
C ARG A 341 -21.17 10.97 16.70
N HIS A 342 -20.23 10.82 17.63
CA HIS A 342 -19.67 11.95 18.35
C HIS A 342 -18.50 12.55 17.57
N LEU A 343 -18.76 13.58 16.78
CA LEU A 343 -17.80 14.20 15.89
C LEU A 343 -17.13 15.41 16.52
N ALA A 344 -15.82 15.53 16.46
CA ALA A 344 -15.08 16.67 17.00
C ALA A 344 -14.41 17.51 15.92
N LEU A 345 -13.90 16.87 14.88
CA LEU A 345 -13.28 17.51 13.72
C LEU A 345 -13.32 16.57 12.49
N CYS A 346 -13.05 17.15 11.32
CA CYS A 346 -12.87 16.43 10.08
C CYS A 346 -11.41 16.61 9.60
N ILE A 347 -10.75 15.51 9.29
CA ILE A 347 -9.39 15.47 8.72
C ILE A 347 -9.54 15.38 7.21
N ARG A 348 -9.10 16.39 6.48
CA ARG A 348 -9.11 16.44 5.01
C ARG A 348 -7.80 15.97 4.39
N SER A 349 -6.69 16.34 5.01
CA SER A 349 -5.37 15.87 4.56
C SER A 349 -4.31 16.01 5.64
N LEU A 350 -3.25 15.21 5.52
CA LEU A 350 -1.97 15.39 6.16
C LEU A 350 -0.89 15.20 5.10
N THR A 351 -0.14 16.26 4.80
CA THR A 351 0.79 16.29 3.67
C THR A 351 2.13 16.86 4.09
N ALA A 352 3.24 16.26 3.66
CA ALA A 352 4.56 16.84 3.90
C ALA A 352 4.68 18.18 3.16
N VAL A 353 5.24 19.17 3.86
CA VAL A 353 5.57 20.47 3.26
C VAL A 353 6.95 20.36 2.66
N THR A 354 7.05 20.39 1.33
CA THR A 354 8.33 20.52 0.61
C THR A 354 8.87 21.93 0.84
N GLN A 355 10.10 21.99 1.33
CA GLN A 355 10.84 23.27 1.46
C GLN A 355 11.32 23.75 0.10
#